data_d435fce512e8a82423677266c5998b73
#
_entry.id   d435fce512e8a82423677266c5998b73
#
_cell.length_a   1.000
_cell.length_b   1.000
_cell.length_c   1.000
_cell.angle_alpha   90.00
_cell.angle_beta   90.00
_cell.angle_gamma   90.00
#
_symmetry.space_group_name_H-M   'P 1'
#
loop_
_entity.id
_entity.type
_entity.pdbx_description
1 polymer ?
#
loop_
_entity_poly.entity_id
_entity_poly.type
_entity_poly.pdbx_seq_one_letter_code
_entity_poly.pdbx_strand_id
1 'polypeptide(L)'
;AKEVLQRVGLFDTGFHLYGWEDLELGERLRRTGVQLIKCPAAVGYHWHPALTLDQIPRLIEVEGERARMGLVFFRKHPTRRVRFIIQFTWLHRLLWELLTLGGLINEHSLRPLLRWLIRHGYPGTAMELLRLPLNRIGVRALFQEARLAGLR
;
A
#
# COMPACT_ATOMS: atom_id res chain seq x y z
N ALA A 1 -23.17 -11.92 11.17
CA ALA A 1 -22.05 -11.32 10.41
C ALA A 1 -22.54 -10.26 9.42
N LYS A 2 -23.51 -10.56 8.54
CA LYS A 2 -24.05 -9.62 7.53
C LYS A 2 -24.63 -8.35 8.15
N GLU A 3 -25.41 -8.47 9.21
CA GLU A 3 -26.01 -7.34 9.95
C GLU A 3 -24.99 -6.39 10.54
N VAL A 4 -23.85 -6.90 11.01
CA VAL A 4 -22.75 -6.06 11.52
C VAL A 4 -22.15 -5.24 10.40
N LEU A 5 -21.91 -5.85 9.23
CA LEU A 5 -21.40 -5.14 8.04
C LEU A 5 -22.38 -4.06 7.57
N GLN A 6 -23.69 -4.37 7.56
CA GLN A 6 -24.73 -3.39 7.21
C GLN A 6 -24.79 -2.22 8.20
N ARG A 7 -24.62 -2.50 9.52
CA ARG A 7 -24.64 -1.48 10.59
C ARG A 7 -23.43 -0.52 10.50
N VAL A 8 -22.24 -1.03 10.23
CA VAL A 8 -21.04 -0.18 10.09
C VAL A 8 -20.94 0.51 8.73
N GLY A 9 -21.83 0.21 7.79
CA GLY A 9 -21.76 0.58 6.39
C GLY A 9 -20.77 -0.33 5.65
N LEU A 10 -21.07 -0.68 4.44
CA LEU A 10 -20.24 -1.51 3.56
C LEU A 10 -18.92 -0.79 3.19
N PHE A 11 -18.29 -1.17 2.08
CA PHE A 11 -17.14 -0.44 1.55
C PHE A 11 -17.52 1.01 1.25
N ASP A 12 -16.64 1.92 1.66
CA ASP A 12 -16.84 3.36 1.48
C ASP A 12 -16.49 3.76 0.04
N THR A 13 -17.47 4.26 -0.71
CA THR A 13 -17.30 4.69 -2.11
C THR A 13 -16.41 5.92 -2.27
N GLY A 14 -16.03 6.59 -1.19
CA GLY A 14 -15.02 7.64 -1.20
C GLY A 14 -13.62 7.14 -1.55
N PHE A 15 -13.39 5.83 -1.47
CA PHE A 15 -12.17 5.16 -1.96
C PHE A 15 -12.37 4.77 -3.43
N HIS A 16 -12.23 5.74 -4.32
CA HIS A 16 -12.45 5.59 -5.76
C HIS A 16 -11.19 5.26 -6.57
N LEU A 17 -10.02 5.24 -5.92
CA LEU A 17 -8.74 4.81 -6.46
C LEU A 17 -8.26 3.57 -5.71
N TYR A 18 -7.09 3.05 -6.06
CA TYR A 18 -6.57 1.82 -5.49
C TYR A 18 -6.15 1.96 -4.02
N GLY A 19 -6.66 1.07 -3.17
CA GLY A 19 -6.13 0.71 -1.85
C GLY A 19 -6.82 1.38 -0.65
N TRP A 20 -6.66 0.71 0.48
CA TRP A 20 -7.06 1.08 1.85
C TRP A 20 -8.56 0.92 2.19
N GLU A 21 -9.44 0.64 1.24
CA GLU A 21 -10.88 0.45 1.47
C GLU A 21 -11.20 -0.70 2.42
N ASP A 22 -10.44 -1.78 2.34
CA ASP A 22 -10.53 -2.96 3.20
C ASP A 22 -10.06 -2.68 4.63
N LEU A 23 -8.92 -1.98 4.76
CA LEU A 23 -8.38 -1.59 6.07
C LEU A 23 -9.23 -0.49 6.73
N GLU A 24 -9.84 0.39 5.96
CA GLU A 24 -10.80 1.37 6.46
C GLU A 24 -12.05 0.69 7.03
N LEU A 25 -12.63 -0.25 6.29
CA LEU A 25 -13.74 -1.06 6.77
C LEU A 25 -13.34 -1.83 8.04
N GLY A 26 -12.13 -2.41 8.06
CA GLY A 26 -11.57 -3.08 9.22
C GLY A 26 -11.45 -2.15 10.44
N GLU A 27 -11.07 -0.88 10.25
CA GLU A 27 -10.99 0.11 11.34
C GLU A 27 -12.38 0.48 11.87
N ARG A 28 -13.40 0.60 11.01
CA ARG A 28 -14.80 0.80 11.45
C ARG A 28 -15.32 -0.40 12.24
N LEU A 29 -15.10 -1.62 11.77
CA LEU A 29 -15.48 -2.85 12.48
C LEU A 29 -14.79 -2.93 13.85
N ARG A 30 -13.49 -2.65 13.93
CA ARG A 30 -12.74 -2.64 15.18
C ARG A 30 -13.36 -1.68 16.23
N ARG A 31 -13.84 -0.51 15.80
CA ARG A 31 -14.48 0.49 16.68
C ARG A 31 -15.81 0.04 17.24
N THR A 32 -16.48 -0.90 16.61
CA THR A 32 -17.71 -1.49 17.13
C THR A 32 -17.48 -2.65 18.12
N GLY A 33 -16.23 -2.92 18.48
CA GLY A 33 -15.88 -4.01 19.40
C GLY A 33 -15.83 -5.39 18.76
N VAL A 34 -15.93 -5.49 17.43
CA VAL A 34 -15.78 -6.76 16.71
C VAL A 34 -14.36 -7.28 16.87
N GLN A 35 -14.22 -8.52 17.31
CA GLN A 35 -12.93 -9.18 17.45
C GLN A 35 -12.48 -9.80 16.13
N LEU A 36 -11.21 -9.57 15.78
CA LEU A 36 -10.58 -10.24 14.67
C LEU A 36 -10.11 -11.63 15.08
N ILE A 37 -10.71 -12.66 14.51
CA ILE A 37 -10.33 -14.06 14.74
C ILE A 37 -9.63 -14.58 13.50
N LYS A 38 -8.42 -15.15 13.68
CA LYS A 38 -7.72 -15.85 12.61
C LYS A 38 -8.41 -17.21 12.37
N CYS A 39 -8.81 -17.47 11.14
CA CYS A 39 -9.39 -18.74 10.73
C CYS A 39 -8.52 -19.37 9.63
N PRO A 40 -7.57 -20.25 9.97
CA PRO A 40 -6.67 -20.86 8.98
C PRO A 40 -7.39 -21.70 7.91
N ALA A 41 -8.60 -22.20 8.22
CA ALA A 41 -9.42 -22.94 7.28
C ALA A 41 -10.14 -22.05 6.25
N ALA A 42 -10.23 -20.73 6.48
CA ALA A 42 -10.82 -19.79 5.54
C ALA A 42 -9.76 -19.37 4.52
N VAL A 43 -9.57 -20.22 3.49
CA VAL A 43 -8.59 -20.00 2.44
C VAL A 43 -9.24 -19.28 1.26
N GLY A 44 -8.64 -18.16 0.84
CA GLY A 44 -8.97 -17.44 -0.39
C GLY A 44 -7.77 -17.41 -1.33
N TYR A 45 -8.01 -17.56 -2.62
CA TYR A 45 -6.96 -17.43 -3.64
C TYR A 45 -7.05 -16.05 -4.29
N HIS A 46 -5.97 -15.29 -4.20
CA HIS A 46 -5.85 -14.01 -4.88
C HIS A 46 -4.86 -14.15 -6.03
N TRP A 47 -5.39 -14.23 -7.24
CA TRP A 47 -4.56 -14.37 -8.42
C TRP A 47 -3.96 -13.02 -8.83
N HIS A 48 -2.66 -12.99 -9.01
CA HIS A 48 -1.93 -11.88 -9.61
C HIS A 48 -1.15 -12.36 -10.82
N PRO A 49 -1.13 -11.62 -11.93
CA PRO A 49 -0.25 -11.95 -13.05
C PRO A 49 1.22 -11.87 -12.60
N ALA A 50 2.06 -12.70 -13.21
CA ALA A 50 3.50 -12.62 -12.98
C ALA A 50 4.03 -11.23 -13.40
N LEU A 51 5.01 -10.71 -12.65
CA LEU A 51 5.63 -9.42 -12.94
C LEU A 51 6.29 -9.43 -14.32
N THR A 52 6.00 -8.40 -15.11
CA THR A 52 6.69 -8.07 -16.35
C THR A 52 7.24 -6.64 -16.28
N LEU A 53 8.30 -6.33 -17.06
CA LEU A 53 8.96 -5.01 -16.96
C LEU A 53 8.12 -3.84 -17.48
N ASP A 54 7.17 -4.10 -18.36
CA ASP A 54 6.24 -3.13 -18.92
C ASP A 54 5.13 -2.73 -17.94
N GLN A 55 4.91 -3.52 -16.89
CA GLN A 55 3.97 -3.18 -15.81
C GLN A 55 4.53 -2.14 -14.82
N ILE A 56 5.84 -1.90 -14.79
CA ILE A 56 6.49 -1.02 -13.81
C ILE A 56 5.86 0.39 -13.79
N PRO A 57 5.61 1.07 -14.93
CA PRO A 57 4.97 2.39 -14.92
C PRO A 57 3.60 2.35 -14.22
N ARG A 58 2.77 1.34 -14.52
CA ARG A 58 1.47 1.20 -13.87
C ARG A 58 1.57 0.95 -12.36
N LEU A 59 2.56 0.17 -11.93
CA LEU A 59 2.81 -0.05 -10.50
C LEU A 59 3.19 1.27 -9.78
N ILE A 60 3.96 2.14 -10.42
CA ILE A 60 4.29 3.47 -9.89
C ILE A 60 3.03 4.35 -9.78
N GLU A 61 2.16 4.34 -10.79
CA GLU A 61 0.88 5.06 -10.73
C GLU A 61 0.00 4.57 -9.58
N VAL A 62 -0.08 3.26 -9.39
CA VAL A 62 -0.81 2.62 -8.28
C VAL A 62 -0.28 3.10 -6.92
N GLU A 63 1.02 3.28 -6.74
CA GLU A 63 1.55 3.83 -5.49
C GLU A 63 1.12 5.31 -5.28
N GLY A 64 0.98 6.09 -6.33
CA GLY A 64 0.39 7.43 -6.27
C GLY A 64 -1.10 7.41 -5.88
N GLU A 65 -1.87 6.48 -6.45
CA GLU A 65 -3.28 6.26 -6.09
C GLU A 65 -3.41 5.87 -4.61
N ARG A 66 -2.58 4.91 -4.15
CA ARG A 66 -2.51 4.48 -2.74
C ARG A 66 -2.17 5.63 -1.80
N ALA A 67 -1.26 6.51 -2.20
CA ALA A 67 -0.90 7.68 -1.40
C ALA A 67 -2.12 8.61 -1.19
N ARG A 68 -2.86 8.93 -2.26
CA ARG A 68 -4.07 9.73 -2.17
C ARG A 68 -5.15 9.09 -1.31
N MET A 69 -5.43 7.81 -1.53
CA MET A 69 -6.42 7.07 -0.73
C MET A 69 -5.96 6.88 0.72
N GLY A 70 -4.66 6.78 0.99
CA GLY A 70 -4.10 6.78 2.33
C GLY A 70 -4.43 8.05 3.10
N LEU A 71 -4.39 9.23 2.45
CA LEU A 71 -4.80 10.47 3.09
C LEU A 71 -6.31 10.54 3.31
N VAL A 72 -7.13 10.00 2.41
CA VAL A 72 -8.58 9.86 2.63
C VAL A 72 -8.82 9.01 3.88
N PHE A 73 -8.13 7.89 4.00
CA PHE A 73 -8.21 7.03 5.19
C PHE A 73 -7.79 7.77 6.46
N PHE A 74 -6.67 8.49 6.43
CA PHE A 74 -6.20 9.25 7.59
C PHE A 74 -7.16 10.38 7.98
N ARG A 75 -7.74 11.11 7.02
CA ARG A 75 -8.73 12.15 7.30
C ARG A 75 -9.99 11.62 7.97
N LYS A 76 -10.46 10.43 7.56
CA LYS A 76 -11.61 9.77 8.18
C LYS A 76 -11.29 9.23 9.58
N HIS A 77 -10.06 8.81 9.80
CA HIS A 77 -9.59 8.18 11.04
C HIS A 77 -8.23 8.74 11.45
N PRO A 78 -8.14 9.99 11.99
CA PRO A 78 -6.86 10.64 12.29
C PRO A 78 -6.22 10.08 13.57
N THR A 79 -5.86 8.80 13.55
CA THR A 79 -5.24 8.09 14.67
C THR A 79 -3.77 7.78 14.41
N ARG A 80 -2.98 7.60 15.49
CA ARG A 80 -1.59 7.14 15.37
C ARG A 80 -1.50 5.79 14.67
N ARG A 81 -2.48 4.91 14.92
CA ARG A 81 -2.57 3.59 14.29
C ARG A 81 -2.69 3.71 12.76
N VAL A 82 -3.67 4.49 12.27
CA VAL A 82 -3.87 4.70 10.83
C VAL A 82 -2.66 5.38 10.21
N ARG A 83 -2.10 6.40 10.88
CA ARG A 83 -0.87 7.07 10.44
C ARG A 83 0.28 6.09 10.25
N PHE A 84 0.41 5.09 11.13
CA PHE A 84 1.42 4.05 11.03
C PHE A 84 1.11 3.04 9.90
N ILE A 85 -0.15 2.60 9.79
CA ILE A 85 -0.60 1.67 8.74
C ILE A 85 -0.31 2.21 7.34
N ILE A 86 -0.66 3.47 7.07
CA ILE A 86 -0.40 4.11 5.77
C ILE A 86 1.05 4.58 5.60
N GLN A 87 1.93 4.31 6.55
CA GLN A 87 3.33 4.72 6.57
C GLN A 87 3.54 6.26 6.56
N PHE A 88 2.58 7.03 7.05
CA PHE A 88 2.67 8.49 7.15
C PHE A 88 3.44 8.91 8.42
N THR A 89 4.69 8.44 8.54
CA THR A 89 5.60 8.81 9.63
C THR A 89 7.00 9.09 9.09
N TRP A 90 7.74 9.98 9.77
CA TRP A 90 9.12 10.29 9.41
C TRP A 90 10.02 9.04 9.46
N LEU A 91 9.70 8.08 10.36
CA LEU A 91 10.42 6.81 10.50
C LEU A 91 10.34 5.98 9.21
N HIS A 92 9.13 5.83 8.64
CA HIS A 92 8.98 5.11 7.38
C HIS A 92 9.69 5.82 6.23
N ARG A 93 9.61 7.16 6.20
CA ARG A 93 10.34 7.94 5.20
C ARG A 93 11.85 7.71 5.30
N LEU A 94 12.42 7.79 6.50
CA LEU A 94 13.85 7.52 6.72
C LEU A 94 14.21 6.08 6.34
N LEU A 95 13.41 5.11 6.77
CA LEU A 95 13.61 3.70 6.48
C LEU A 95 13.72 3.46 4.96
N TRP A 96 12.77 3.96 4.19
CA TRP A 96 12.78 3.75 2.74
C TRP A 96 13.90 4.53 2.03
N GLU A 97 14.30 5.70 2.52
CA GLU A 97 15.48 6.39 2.02
C GLU A 97 16.76 5.56 2.28
N LEU A 98 16.91 4.99 3.49
CA LEU A 98 18.07 4.15 3.81
C LEU A 98 18.08 2.85 2.98
N LEU A 99 16.96 2.13 2.92
CA LEU A 99 16.87 0.86 2.18
C LEU A 99 17.08 1.02 0.67
N THR A 100 16.83 2.20 0.14
CA THR A 100 17.05 2.51 -1.28
C THR A 100 18.31 3.33 -1.52
N LEU A 101 19.17 3.48 -0.50
CA LEU A 101 20.39 4.30 -0.57
C LEU A 101 20.12 5.71 -1.13
N GLY A 102 19.12 6.40 -0.56
CA GLY A 102 18.71 7.72 -1.02
C GLY A 102 18.05 7.73 -2.42
N GLY A 103 17.73 6.57 -2.98
CA GLY A 103 17.15 6.41 -4.32
C GLY A 103 18.12 5.95 -5.40
N LEU A 104 19.35 5.55 -5.03
CA LEU A 104 20.26 4.86 -5.96
C LEU A 104 19.66 3.52 -6.39
N ILE A 105 18.99 2.82 -5.43
CA ILE A 105 18.17 1.64 -5.74
C ILE A 105 16.80 2.15 -6.19
N ASN A 106 16.56 2.14 -7.49
CA ASN A 106 15.31 2.57 -8.13
C ASN A 106 14.92 1.62 -9.26
N GLU A 107 13.77 1.85 -9.88
CA GLU A 107 13.23 1.01 -10.95
C GLU A 107 14.15 0.91 -12.17
N HIS A 108 14.94 1.93 -12.43
CA HIS A 108 15.89 1.95 -13.56
C HIS A 108 17.16 1.16 -13.20
N SER A 109 17.76 1.41 -12.03
CA SER A 109 18.97 0.71 -11.59
C SER A 109 18.74 -0.78 -11.38
N LEU A 110 17.53 -1.18 -10.93
CA LEU A 110 17.14 -2.59 -10.76
C LEU A 110 16.80 -3.28 -12.08
N ARG A 111 16.48 -2.54 -13.15
CA ARG A 111 15.93 -3.12 -14.39
C ARG A 111 16.75 -4.28 -14.98
N PRO A 112 18.10 -4.25 -15.03
CA PRO A 112 18.88 -5.38 -15.51
C PRO A 112 18.70 -6.64 -14.66
N LEU A 113 18.73 -6.48 -13.33
CA LEU A 113 18.55 -7.58 -12.39
C LEU A 113 17.12 -8.14 -12.44
N LEU A 114 16.11 -7.27 -12.51
CA LEU A 114 14.71 -7.70 -12.65
C LEU A 114 14.50 -8.50 -13.93
N ARG A 115 15.08 -8.04 -15.05
CA ARG A 115 15.03 -8.75 -16.33
C ARG A 115 15.68 -10.13 -16.22
N TRP A 116 16.82 -10.23 -15.57
CA TRP A 116 17.51 -11.50 -15.35
C TRP A 116 16.67 -12.46 -14.52
N LEU A 117 16.13 -11.99 -13.39
CA LEU A 117 15.26 -12.79 -12.51
C LEU A 117 14.02 -13.31 -13.24
N ILE A 118 13.32 -12.44 -13.97
CA ILE A 118 12.11 -12.82 -14.71
C ILE A 118 12.44 -13.89 -15.78
N ARG A 119 13.54 -13.71 -16.53
CA ARG A 119 13.96 -14.67 -17.55
C ARG A 119 14.34 -16.05 -16.98
N HIS A 120 14.81 -16.10 -15.74
CA HIS A 120 15.19 -17.33 -15.06
C HIS A 120 14.06 -17.96 -14.21
N GLY A 121 12.82 -17.45 -14.35
CA GLY A 121 11.66 -18.01 -13.66
C GLY A 121 11.47 -17.56 -12.21
N TYR A 122 12.06 -16.42 -11.81
CA TYR A 122 11.94 -15.84 -10.48
C TYR A 122 11.15 -14.51 -10.46
N PRO A 123 9.94 -14.41 -11.05
CA PRO A 123 9.18 -13.16 -11.10
C PRO A 123 8.73 -12.70 -9.70
N GLY A 124 8.49 -13.64 -8.76
CA GLY A 124 8.18 -13.32 -7.37
C GLY A 124 9.32 -12.57 -6.68
N THR A 125 10.56 -13.07 -6.79
CA THR A 125 11.75 -12.41 -6.25
C THR A 125 11.96 -11.03 -6.90
N ALA A 126 11.74 -10.93 -8.21
CA ALA A 126 11.80 -9.66 -8.91
C ALA A 126 10.79 -8.64 -8.34
N MET A 127 9.56 -9.09 -8.05
CA MET A 127 8.54 -8.23 -7.43
C MET A 127 8.94 -7.78 -6.02
N GLU A 128 9.49 -8.67 -5.17
CA GLU A 128 9.95 -8.30 -3.83
C GLU A 128 11.08 -7.25 -3.88
N LEU A 129 12.02 -7.36 -4.81
CA LEU A 129 13.06 -6.36 -5.00
C LEU A 129 12.48 -5.02 -5.50
N LEU A 130 11.54 -5.07 -6.43
CA LEU A 130 10.88 -3.86 -6.95
C LEU A 130 10.05 -3.15 -5.88
N ARG A 131 9.55 -3.85 -4.86
CA ARG A 131 8.84 -3.23 -3.73
C ARG A 131 9.68 -2.18 -2.98
N LEU A 132 11.01 -2.29 -2.96
CA LEU A 132 11.87 -1.31 -2.31
C LEU A 132 11.68 0.09 -2.90
N PRO A 133 11.94 0.34 -4.20
CA PRO A 133 11.70 1.66 -4.79
C PRO A 133 10.20 2.03 -4.83
N LEU A 134 9.28 1.08 -5.02
CA LEU A 134 7.84 1.37 -5.02
C LEU A 134 7.38 1.91 -3.67
N ASN A 135 7.75 1.29 -2.55
CA ASN A 135 7.41 1.81 -1.21
C ASN A 135 7.99 3.21 -0.98
N ARG A 136 9.24 3.46 -1.40
CA ARG A 136 9.83 4.81 -1.34
C ARG A 136 9.02 5.82 -2.14
N ILE A 137 8.62 5.48 -3.36
CA ILE A 137 7.78 6.31 -4.23
C ILE A 137 6.44 6.59 -3.55
N GLY A 138 5.76 5.56 -3.05
CA GLY A 138 4.47 5.67 -2.36
C GLY A 138 4.55 6.56 -1.12
N VAL A 139 5.56 6.36 -0.26
CA VAL A 139 5.74 7.20 0.94
C VAL A 139 6.06 8.64 0.57
N ARG A 140 6.91 8.89 -0.42
CA ARG A 140 7.18 10.26 -0.91
C ARG A 140 5.93 10.93 -1.46
N ALA A 141 5.16 10.22 -2.29
CA ALA A 141 3.90 10.70 -2.82
C ALA A 141 2.92 11.05 -1.69
N LEU A 142 2.81 10.20 -0.66
CA LEU A 142 1.95 10.44 0.51
C LEU A 142 2.33 11.74 1.24
N PHE A 143 3.61 11.98 1.48
CA PHE A 143 4.06 13.22 2.11
C PHE A 143 3.86 14.45 1.21
N GLN A 144 4.03 14.32 -0.09
CA GLN A 144 3.76 15.38 -1.05
C GLN A 144 2.28 15.77 -1.08
N GLU A 145 1.40 14.79 -1.21
CA GLU A 145 -0.06 14.98 -1.18
C GLU A 145 -0.53 15.58 0.17
N ALA A 146 0.04 15.10 1.29
CA ALA A 146 -0.26 15.64 2.61
C ALA A 146 0.13 17.13 2.73
N ARG A 147 1.30 17.50 2.20
CA ARG A 147 1.77 18.89 2.17
C ARG A 147 0.84 19.78 1.33
N LEU A 148 0.44 19.32 0.13
CA LEU A 148 -0.50 20.05 -0.73
C LEU A 148 -1.86 20.24 -0.05
N ALA A 149 -2.27 19.27 0.77
CA ALA A 149 -3.49 19.28 1.54
C ALA A 149 -3.40 20.04 2.89
N GLY A 150 -2.25 20.68 3.21
CA GLY A 150 -2.02 21.40 4.47
C GLY A 150 -1.91 20.49 5.71
N LEU A 151 -1.69 19.20 5.55
CA LEU A 151 -1.49 18.25 6.66
C LEU A 151 0.01 18.19 7.05
N ARG A 152 0.27 18.18 8.37
CA ARG A 152 1.62 18.10 8.96
C ARG A 152 1.82 16.79 9.75
#